data_43807dd0d94e3a7e4b8c914a69362c94
#
_entry.id   43807dd0d94e3a7e4b8c914a69362c94
#
_cell.length_a   1.000
_cell.length_b   1.000
_cell.length_c   1.000
_cell.angle_alpha   90.00
_cell.angle_beta   90.00
_cell.angle_gamma   90.00
#
_symmetry.space_group_name_H-M   'P 1'
#
loop_
_entity.id
_entity.type
_entity.pdbx_description
1 polymer ?
#
loop_
_entity_poly.entity_id
_entity_poly.type
_entity_poly.pdbx_seq_one_letter_code
_entity_poly.pdbx_strand_id
1 'polypeptide(L)'
;RDVAPSRGLGDVYKRQTLLTTEIAIGRKTKQSPLTAYSKLKSKWKPLGIIACIVPIMILPYYVTIGGWVLKYLLVYITGNGHAAAQDGYFSGFIGQTAEPIIMMLVFTIIVAFIIFRGVNSGIESSSKIIMPLLIVLVIGVSVYSLTISYTDIDGTTRTGLQGLGAYVIPNMKGITVKQFCTVLMDAMGQLFYSLSVAMGIMIAYGSYVSDDANLGKSINQIELFDTIVAFLAGVMIIPAVFVFMGREGMTASGPSLMFVSLPKVFDSMGFAGNVIGAIFFAMVFFAALTSAVSIMEAVVSSFMDEFKLNRNKATAIETVICIAVAVIVCLGYNKLLFDIKLPNGVHAQVPVSYTHLRAHETEL
;
A
#
# COMPACT_ATOMS: atom_id res chain seq x y z
N ARG A 1 27.96 3.38 29.84
CA ARG A 1 27.10 4.56 30.19
C ARG A 1 27.08 5.49 28.98
N ASP A 2 26.31 5.16 27.99
CA ASP A 2 26.14 6.02 26.81
C ASP A 2 24.75 6.58 26.88
N VAL A 3 24.71 7.90 27.14
CA VAL A 3 23.50 8.72 27.09
C VAL A 3 23.19 8.93 25.60
N ALA A 4 22.38 8.07 25.01
CA ALA A 4 21.89 8.26 23.66
C ALA A 4 20.87 9.39 23.61
N PRO A 5 20.88 10.25 22.58
CA PRO A 5 19.93 11.35 22.42
C PRO A 5 18.52 10.79 22.21
N SER A 6 17.67 11.03 23.20
CA SER A 6 16.48 10.26 23.53
C SER A 6 15.17 10.72 22.89
N ARG A 7 15.11 11.21 21.66
CA ARG A 7 13.83 11.65 21.07
C ARG A 7 13.47 11.12 19.68
N GLY A 8 14.38 10.45 18.99
CA GLY A 8 14.05 9.69 17.76
C GLY A 8 14.14 8.17 17.94
N LEU A 9 14.85 7.72 18.99
CA LEU A 9 15.15 6.31 19.24
C LEU A 9 14.02 5.53 19.93
N GLY A 10 13.11 6.18 20.64
CA GLY A 10 12.01 5.51 21.33
C GLY A 10 11.03 4.82 20.38
N ASP A 11 10.81 5.39 19.20
CA ASP A 11 9.92 4.80 18.20
C ASP A 11 10.60 3.70 17.39
N VAL A 12 11.90 3.85 17.11
CA VAL A 12 12.71 2.81 16.46
C VAL A 12 12.76 1.55 17.34
N TYR A 13 12.97 1.70 18.65
CA TYR A 13 12.96 0.55 19.58
C TYR A 13 11.61 -0.15 19.68
N LYS A 14 10.50 0.57 19.68
CA LYS A 14 9.16 -0.03 19.73
C LYS A 14 8.82 -0.77 18.44
N ARG A 15 9.19 -0.23 17.27
CA ARG A 15 8.99 -0.87 15.95
C ARG A 15 9.80 -2.15 15.83
N GLN A 16 11.10 -2.09 16.15
CA GLN A 16 11.97 -3.26 16.15
C GLN A 16 11.44 -4.37 17.05
N THR A 17 10.84 -4.02 18.18
CA THR A 17 10.32 -4.99 19.14
C THR A 17 9.14 -5.77 18.56
N LEU A 18 8.16 -5.11 17.94
CA LEU A 18 6.98 -5.78 17.38
C LEU A 18 7.32 -6.61 16.15
N LEU A 19 8.04 -6.04 15.19
CA LEU A 19 8.49 -6.75 13.98
C LEU A 19 9.36 -7.96 14.35
N THR A 20 10.32 -7.75 15.27
CA THR A 20 11.19 -8.82 15.79
C THR A 20 10.35 -9.91 16.46
N THR A 21 9.35 -9.53 17.25
CA THR A 21 8.50 -10.49 17.97
C THR A 21 7.71 -11.34 17.00
N GLU A 22 7.08 -10.76 15.99
CA GLU A 22 6.30 -11.52 15.00
C GLU A 22 7.18 -12.48 14.20
N ILE A 23 8.32 -12.02 13.66
CA ILE A 23 9.25 -12.88 12.94
C ILE A 23 9.80 -13.98 13.85
N ALA A 24 10.12 -13.66 15.11
CA ALA A 24 10.60 -14.66 16.07
C ALA A 24 9.53 -15.70 16.44
N ILE A 25 8.25 -15.30 16.55
CA ILE A 25 7.13 -16.22 16.77
C ILE A 25 7.03 -17.20 15.59
N GLY A 26 7.03 -16.68 14.36
CA GLY A 26 6.98 -17.49 13.15
C GLY A 26 8.16 -18.47 13.08
N ARG A 27 9.40 -17.97 13.26
CA ARG A 27 10.62 -18.79 13.23
C ARG A 27 10.64 -19.87 14.30
N LYS A 28 10.24 -19.53 15.54
CA LYS A 28 10.23 -20.48 16.67
C LYS A 28 9.16 -21.58 16.49
N THR A 29 8.01 -21.21 15.97
CA THR A 29 6.88 -22.14 15.84
C THR A 29 6.91 -22.93 14.55
N LYS A 30 7.55 -22.40 13.49
CA LYS A 30 7.50 -22.91 12.10
C LYS A 30 6.03 -23.08 11.66
N GLN A 31 5.18 -22.12 12.06
CA GLN A 31 3.74 -22.14 11.79
C GLN A 31 3.29 -20.77 11.28
N SER A 32 2.20 -20.81 10.53
CA SER A 32 1.46 -19.63 10.06
C SER A 32 0.83 -18.83 11.20
N PRO A 33 0.37 -17.60 10.93
CA PRO A 33 -0.26 -16.74 11.94
C PRO A 33 -1.38 -17.41 12.73
N LEU A 34 -2.23 -18.17 12.05
CA LEU A 34 -3.41 -18.80 12.66
C LEU A 34 -3.05 -19.81 13.75
N THR A 35 -1.99 -20.57 13.53
CA THR A 35 -1.62 -21.69 14.42
C THR A 35 -0.42 -21.38 15.34
N ALA A 36 0.42 -20.38 15.00
CA ALA A 36 1.63 -20.06 15.72
C ALA A 36 1.39 -19.73 17.20
N TYR A 37 0.39 -18.90 17.50
CA TYR A 37 0.09 -18.51 18.87
C TYR A 37 -0.42 -19.66 19.73
N SER A 38 -1.27 -20.52 19.16
CA SER A 38 -1.80 -21.71 19.88
C SER A 38 -0.69 -22.73 20.16
N LYS A 39 0.31 -22.84 19.29
CA LYS A 39 1.48 -23.70 19.50
C LYS A 39 2.38 -23.22 20.63
N LEU A 40 2.48 -21.90 20.85
CA LEU A 40 3.18 -21.34 22.00
C LEU A 40 2.42 -21.58 23.30
N LYS A 41 1.12 -21.27 23.30
CA LYS A 41 0.23 -21.51 24.43
C LYS A 41 -1.22 -21.58 23.94
N SER A 42 -1.92 -22.66 24.26
CA SER A 42 -3.28 -22.92 23.78
C SER A 42 -4.26 -21.77 24.04
N LYS A 43 -4.18 -21.06 25.17
CA LYS A 43 -5.02 -19.91 25.52
C LYS A 43 -4.84 -18.71 24.56
N TRP A 44 -3.79 -18.65 23.76
CA TRP A 44 -3.50 -17.57 22.82
C TRP A 44 -4.05 -17.81 21.41
N LYS A 45 -4.82 -18.88 21.22
CA LYS A 45 -5.49 -19.17 19.95
C LYS A 45 -6.27 -17.96 19.37
N PRO A 46 -7.01 -17.16 20.17
CA PRO A 46 -7.74 -16.00 19.64
C PRO A 46 -6.86 -14.96 18.96
N LEU A 47 -5.61 -14.77 19.40
CA LEU A 47 -4.68 -13.84 18.75
C LEU A 47 -4.31 -14.30 17.33
N GLY A 48 -4.15 -15.60 17.13
CA GLY A 48 -3.92 -16.16 15.79
C GLY A 48 -5.10 -15.96 14.86
N ILE A 49 -6.32 -16.13 15.37
CA ILE A 49 -7.55 -15.89 14.60
C ILE A 49 -7.62 -14.42 14.16
N ILE A 50 -7.41 -13.48 15.08
CA ILE A 50 -7.41 -12.04 14.76
C ILE A 50 -6.33 -11.72 13.73
N ALA A 51 -5.10 -12.22 13.92
CA ALA A 51 -4.00 -12.00 13.00
C ALA A 51 -4.28 -12.55 11.58
N CYS A 52 -5.10 -13.60 11.46
CA CYS A 52 -5.49 -14.18 10.16
C CYS A 52 -6.68 -13.44 9.52
N ILE A 53 -7.63 -12.93 10.32
CA ILE A 53 -8.81 -12.19 9.80
C ILE A 53 -8.37 -10.92 9.09
N VAL A 54 -7.38 -10.19 9.61
CA VAL A 54 -6.91 -8.92 9.05
C VAL A 54 -6.50 -9.07 7.57
N PRO A 55 -5.57 -9.95 7.19
CA PRO A 55 -5.19 -10.11 5.78
C PRO A 55 -6.33 -10.63 4.90
N ILE A 56 -7.22 -11.49 5.42
CA ILE A 56 -8.42 -11.95 4.69
C ILE A 56 -9.34 -10.78 4.32
N MET A 57 -9.50 -9.80 5.22
CA MET A 57 -10.34 -8.63 4.96
C MET A 57 -9.66 -7.61 4.04
N ILE A 58 -8.36 -7.43 4.17
CA ILE A 58 -7.60 -6.45 3.38
C ILE A 58 -7.42 -6.92 1.93
N LEU A 59 -7.14 -8.19 1.70
CA LEU A 59 -6.77 -8.70 0.38
C LEU A 59 -7.79 -8.40 -0.73
N PRO A 60 -9.11 -8.60 -0.56
CA PRO A 60 -10.09 -8.30 -1.59
C PRO A 60 -10.12 -6.83 -2.02
N TYR A 61 -10.00 -5.92 -1.06
CA TYR A 61 -9.90 -4.49 -1.34
C TYR A 61 -8.58 -4.16 -2.03
N TYR A 62 -7.48 -4.77 -1.58
CA TYR A 62 -6.16 -4.53 -2.12
C TYR A 62 -6.04 -4.97 -3.59
N VAL A 63 -6.58 -6.14 -3.95
CA VAL A 63 -6.58 -6.61 -5.35
C VAL A 63 -7.52 -5.78 -6.24
N THR A 64 -8.56 -5.18 -5.69
CA THR A 64 -9.42 -4.24 -6.41
C THR A 64 -8.63 -3.00 -6.82
N ILE A 65 -7.88 -2.39 -5.88
CA ILE A 65 -6.99 -1.25 -6.19
C ILE A 65 -5.87 -1.69 -7.14
N GLY A 66 -5.31 -2.89 -6.95
CA GLY A 66 -4.33 -3.46 -7.88
C GLY A 66 -4.85 -3.55 -9.32
N GLY A 67 -6.13 -3.88 -9.49
CA GLY A 67 -6.82 -3.82 -10.79
C GLY A 67 -6.91 -2.40 -11.36
N TRP A 68 -7.18 -1.39 -10.52
CA TRP A 68 -7.18 0.02 -10.97
C TRP A 68 -5.79 0.47 -11.41
N VAL A 69 -4.77 0.09 -10.68
CA VAL A 69 -3.37 0.37 -11.05
C VAL A 69 -3.03 -0.28 -12.40
N LEU A 70 -3.44 -1.53 -12.60
CA LEU A 70 -3.26 -2.24 -13.88
C LEU A 70 -3.97 -1.52 -15.03
N LYS A 71 -5.21 -1.04 -14.82
CA LYS A 71 -5.94 -0.25 -15.82
C LYS A 71 -5.16 1.00 -16.22
N TYR A 72 -4.71 1.78 -15.25
CA TYR A 72 -3.95 2.99 -15.53
C TYR A 72 -2.62 2.70 -16.20
N LEU A 73 -1.91 1.65 -15.79
CA LEU A 73 -0.69 1.18 -16.46
C LEU A 73 -0.95 0.92 -17.96
N LEU A 74 -2.02 0.19 -18.28
CA LEU A 74 -2.39 -0.11 -19.67
C LEU A 74 -2.73 1.16 -20.46
N VAL A 75 -3.45 2.10 -19.85
CA VAL A 75 -3.80 3.38 -20.49
C VAL A 75 -2.55 4.18 -20.85
N TYR A 76 -1.57 4.26 -19.95
CA TYR A 76 -0.33 4.97 -20.20
C TYR A 76 0.59 4.24 -21.20
N ILE A 77 0.68 2.92 -21.17
CA ILE A 77 1.45 2.12 -22.14
C ILE A 77 0.85 2.26 -23.54
N THR A 78 -0.47 2.37 -23.67
CA THR A 78 -1.14 2.56 -24.96
C THR A 78 -1.13 4.01 -25.46
N GLY A 79 -0.48 4.93 -24.75
CA GLY A 79 -0.37 6.34 -25.15
C GLY A 79 -1.60 7.20 -24.86
N ASN A 80 -2.58 6.67 -24.12
CA ASN A 80 -3.84 7.34 -23.83
C ASN A 80 -3.86 8.08 -22.47
N GLY A 81 -2.69 8.49 -21.95
CA GLY A 81 -2.57 9.17 -20.65
C GLY A 81 -3.40 10.44 -20.54
N HIS A 82 -3.57 11.18 -21.64
CA HIS A 82 -4.46 12.35 -21.68
C HIS A 82 -5.91 12.01 -21.29
N ALA A 83 -6.44 10.87 -21.74
CA ALA A 83 -7.78 10.44 -21.35
C ALA A 83 -7.90 10.18 -19.84
N ALA A 84 -6.85 9.64 -19.21
CA ALA A 84 -6.82 9.38 -17.77
C ALA A 84 -6.82 10.67 -16.92
N ALA A 85 -6.39 11.80 -17.48
CA ALA A 85 -6.37 13.11 -16.83
C ALA A 85 -7.70 13.85 -16.87
N GLN A 86 -8.65 13.40 -17.69
CA GLN A 86 -9.97 14.04 -17.82
C GLN A 86 -10.79 13.92 -16.55
N ASP A 87 -11.53 14.98 -16.22
CA ASP A 87 -12.45 14.98 -15.09
C ASP A 87 -13.50 13.88 -15.26
N GLY A 88 -13.71 13.13 -14.18
CA GLY A 88 -14.66 12.02 -14.19
C GLY A 88 -14.15 10.71 -14.79
N TYR A 89 -12.94 10.65 -15.35
CA TYR A 89 -12.40 9.41 -15.91
C TYR A 89 -12.32 8.28 -14.85
N PHE A 90 -11.75 8.57 -13.69
CA PHE A 90 -11.65 7.59 -12.61
C PHE A 90 -13.03 7.19 -12.08
N SER A 91 -13.90 8.14 -11.77
CA SER A 91 -15.27 7.84 -11.31
C SER A 91 -16.10 7.10 -12.35
N GLY A 92 -15.94 7.44 -13.64
CA GLY A 92 -16.56 6.73 -14.76
C GLY A 92 -16.06 5.28 -14.86
N PHE A 93 -14.76 5.05 -14.67
CA PHE A 93 -14.18 3.71 -14.66
C PHE A 93 -14.68 2.85 -13.49
N ILE A 94 -14.59 3.33 -12.24
CA ILE A 94 -15.04 2.56 -11.07
C ILE A 94 -16.57 2.39 -11.03
N GLY A 95 -17.30 3.29 -11.68
CA GLY A 95 -18.76 3.20 -11.84
C GLY A 95 -19.22 2.14 -12.84
N GLN A 96 -18.34 1.62 -13.68
CA GLN A 96 -18.64 0.50 -14.58
C GLN A 96 -18.67 -0.82 -13.82
N THR A 97 -19.45 -1.78 -14.34
CA THR A 97 -19.54 -3.09 -13.70
C THR A 97 -18.47 -4.07 -14.20
N ALA A 98 -18.24 -4.10 -15.51
CA ALA A 98 -17.42 -5.15 -16.13
C ALA A 98 -15.91 -4.84 -16.06
N GLU A 99 -15.51 -3.65 -16.46
CA GLU A 99 -14.10 -3.32 -16.63
C GLU A 99 -13.30 -3.38 -15.31
N PRO A 100 -13.75 -2.79 -14.17
CA PRO A 100 -13.04 -2.90 -12.90
C PRO A 100 -12.91 -4.35 -12.43
N ILE A 101 -13.95 -5.18 -12.63
CA ILE A 101 -13.92 -6.60 -12.26
C ILE A 101 -12.92 -7.35 -13.12
N ILE A 102 -12.88 -7.12 -14.44
CA ILE A 102 -11.89 -7.78 -15.32
C ILE A 102 -10.46 -7.42 -14.90
N MET A 103 -10.18 -6.15 -14.65
CA MET A 103 -8.85 -5.70 -14.22
C MET A 103 -8.45 -6.30 -12.87
N MET A 104 -9.38 -6.34 -11.92
CA MET A 104 -9.19 -7.00 -10.61
C MET A 104 -8.92 -8.49 -10.78
N LEU A 105 -9.68 -9.20 -11.64
CA LEU A 105 -9.46 -10.62 -11.90
C LEU A 105 -8.08 -10.89 -12.49
N VAL A 106 -7.65 -10.11 -13.49
CA VAL A 106 -6.33 -10.26 -14.10
C VAL A 106 -5.23 -10.07 -13.04
N PHE A 107 -5.33 -9.00 -12.22
CA PHE A 107 -4.38 -8.77 -11.14
C PHE A 107 -4.36 -9.93 -10.13
N THR A 108 -5.51 -10.40 -9.69
CA THR A 108 -5.63 -11.51 -8.73
C THR A 108 -5.04 -12.81 -9.29
N ILE A 109 -5.26 -13.11 -10.57
CA ILE A 109 -4.69 -14.29 -11.24
C ILE A 109 -3.16 -14.20 -11.26
N ILE A 110 -2.57 -13.04 -11.53
CA ILE A 110 -1.11 -12.84 -11.50
C ILE A 110 -0.59 -13.11 -10.08
N VAL A 111 -1.23 -12.57 -9.04
CA VAL A 111 -0.86 -12.82 -7.64
C VAL A 111 -0.94 -14.31 -7.32
N ALA A 112 -2.07 -14.96 -7.63
CA ALA A 112 -2.29 -16.37 -7.39
C ALA A 112 -1.24 -17.24 -8.11
N PHE A 113 -0.90 -16.93 -9.36
CA PHE A 113 0.12 -17.64 -10.11
C PHE A 113 1.49 -17.62 -9.41
N ILE A 114 1.90 -16.48 -8.87
CA ILE A 114 3.16 -16.35 -8.10
C ILE A 114 3.09 -17.26 -6.84
N ILE A 115 1.97 -17.26 -6.12
CA ILE A 115 1.78 -18.06 -4.91
C ILE A 115 1.78 -19.57 -5.23
N PHE A 116 1.13 -19.99 -6.33
CA PHE A 116 1.14 -21.38 -6.78
C PHE A 116 2.55 -21.93 -7.03
N ARG A 117 3.46 -21.08 -7.50
CA ARG A 117 4.87 -21.47 -7.71
C ARG A 117 5.65 -21.65 -6.41
N GLY A 118 5.09 -21.28 -5.28
CA GLY A 118 5.67 -21.46 -3.95
C GLY A 118 6.62 -20.35 -3.54
N VAL A 119 7.19 -20.48 -2.34
CA VAL A 119 8.02 -19.42 -1.73
C VAL A 119 9.30 -19.17 -2.52
N ASN A 120 10.09 -20.21 -2.81
CA ASN A 120 11.40 -20.05 -3.44
C ASN A 120 11.29 -19.68 -4.93
N SER A 121 10.48 -20.46 -5.69
CA SER A 121 10.35 -20.29 -7.15
C SER A 121 9.37 -19.21 -7.59
N GLY A 122 8.43 -18.84 -6.71
CA GLY A 122 7.43 -17.81 -6.96
C GLY A 122 7.82 -16.50 -6.28
N ILE A 123 7.62 -16.43 -4.97
CA ILE A 123 7.73 -15.19 -4.19
C ILE A 123 9.16 -14.63 -4.21
N GLU A 124 10.14 -15.45 -3.82
CA GLU A 124 11.54 -15.02 -3.72
C GLU A 124 12.12 -14.65 -5.10
N SER A 125 11.88 -15.49 -6.12
CA SER A 125 12.38 -15.23 -7.48
C SER A 125 11.76 -13.97 -8.10
N SER A 126 10.46 -13.74 -7.92
CA SER A 126 9.80 -12.53 -8.39
C SER A 126 10.33 -11.29 -7.67
N SER A 127 10.48 -11.34 -6.36
CA SER A 127 10.97 -10.22 -5.56
C SER A 127 12.41 -9.84 -5.90
N LYS A 128 13.28 -10.80 -6.21
CA LYS A 128 14.67 -10.53 -6.62
C LYS A 128 14.78 -9.68 -7.88
N ILE A 129 13.79 -9.74 -8.77
CA ILE A 129 13.75 -8.95 -10.01
C ILE A 129 12.99 -7.64 -9.78
N ILE A 130 11.81 -7.73 -9.16
CA ILE A 130 10.88 -6.60 -9.02
C ILE A 130 11.45 -5.53 -8.08
N MET A 131 12.04 -5.90 -6.94
CA MET A 131 12.51 -4.94 -5.95
C MET A 131 13.64 -4.04 -6.42
N PRO A 132 14.73 -4.54 -7.05
CA PRO A 132 15.76 -3.67 -7.62
C PRO A 132 15.22 -2.75 -8.71
N LEU A 133 14.34 -3.28 -9.59
CA LEU A 133 13.70 -2.49 -10.63
C LEU A 133 12.87 -1.35 -10.02
N LEU A 134 12.07 -1.64 -8.99
CA LEU A 134 11.28 -0.66 -8.27
C LEU A 134 12.14 0.46 -7.69
N ILE A 135 13.24 0.13 -7.02
CA ILE A 135 14.16 1.12 -6.44
C ILE A 135 14.74 2.05 -7.52
N VAL A 136 15.19 1.48 -8.65
CA VAL A 136 15.71 2.26 -9.76
C VAL A 136 14.65 3.21 -10.33
N LEU A 137 13.43 2.74 -10.51
CA LEU A 137 12.31 3.55 -11.01
C LEU A 137 11.94 4.67 -10.02
N VAL A 138 11.85 4.37 -8.72
CA VAL A 138 11.57 5.37 -7.67
C VAL A 138 12.64 6.46 -7.68
N ILE A 139 13.92 6.10 -7.72
CA ILE A 139 15.03 7.07 -7.77
C ILE A 139 14.93 7.92 -9.05
N GLY A 140 14.72 7.28 -10.19
CA GLY A 140 14.62 7.98 -11.49
C GLY A 140 13.50 9.01 -11.50
N VAL A 141 12.29 8.64 -11.09
CA VAL A 141 11.15 9.56 -11.05
C VAL A 141 11.32 10.62 -9.95
N SER A 142 11.93 10.28 -8.79
CA SER A 142 12.22 11.26 -7.74
C SER A 142 13.20 12.34 -8.24
N VAL A 143 14.29 11.95 -8.88
CA VAL A 143 15.24 12.90 -9.48
C VAL A 143 14.55 13.77 -10.51
N TYR A 144 13.75 13.18 -11.40
CA TYR A 144 12.98 13.93 -12.38
C TYR A 144 12.02 14.93 -11.72
N SER A 145 11.28 14.53 -10.69
CA SER A 145 10.35 15.39 -9.95
C SER A 145 11.02 16.63 -9.36
N LEU A 146 12.29 16.54 -8.98
CA LEU A 146 13.06 17.71 -8.48
C LEU A 146 13.50 18.67 -9.58
N THR A 147 13.61 18.23 -10.83
CA THR A 147 14.04 19.05 -11.98
C THR A 147 12.89 19.82 -12.63
N ILE A 148 11.64 19.50 -12.29
CA ILE A 148 10.46 20.08 -12.90
C ILE A 148 10.31 21.55 -12.46
N SER A 149 9.94 22.42 -13.41
CA SER A 149 9.49 23.78 -13.16
C SER A 149 8.26 24.07 -14.00
N TYR A 150 7.31 24.82 -13.44
CA TYR A 150 6.09 25.23 -14.12
C TYR A 150 5.75 26.67 -13.74
N THR A 151 5.38 27.47 -14.74
CA THR A 151 4.91 28.84 -14.51
C THR A 151 3.39 28.85 -14.74
N ASP A 152 2.68 29.23 -13.70
CA ASP A 152 1.22 29.31 -13.69
C ASP A 152 0.73 30.51 -14.54
N ILE A 153 -0.57 30.51 -14.83
CA ILE A 153 -1.24 31.62 -15.58
C ILE A 153 -1.01 32.98 -14.87
N ASP A 154 -0.89 32.96 -13.55
CA ASP A 154 -0.62 34.15 -12.72
C ASP A 154 0.85 34.60 -12.73
N GLY A 155 1.71 34.01 -13.57
CA GLY A 155 3.14 34.31 -13.67
C GLY A 155 3.99 33.78 -12.50
N THR A 156 3.41 33.01 -11.58
CA THR A 156 4.14 32.40 -10.46
C THR A 156 4.87 31.15 -10.93
N THR A 157 6.21 31.16 -10.86
CA THR A 157 7.01 29.97 -11.17
C THR A 157 7.21 29.13 -9.93
N ARG A 158 6.81 27.86 -10.00
CA ARG A 158 7.03 26.86 -8.96
C ARG A 158 8.04 25.82 -9.45
N THR A 159 8.92 25.38 -8.54
CA THR A 159 9.98 24.42 -8.85
C THR A 159 9.89 23.19 -7.96
N GLY A 160 10.38 22.03 -8.45
CA GLY A 160 10.44 20.79 -7.68
C GLY A 160 11.24 20.95 -6.37
N LEU A 161 12.29 21.77 -6.35
CA LEU A 161 13.06 22.05 -5.14
C LEU A 161 12.24 22.81 -4.07
N GLN A 162 11.36 23.73 -4.49
CA GLN A 162 10.44 24.39 -3.56
C GLN A 162 9.43 23.39 -3.00
N GLY A 163 8.94 22.44 -3.83
CA GLY A 163 8.09 21.34 -3.39
C GLY A 163 8.78 20.40 -2.41
N LEU A 164 10.06 20.10 -2.62
CA LEU A 164 10.87 19.35 -1.66
C LEU A 164 10.97 20.12 -0.32
N GLY A 165 11.18 21.43 -0.36
CA GLY A 165 11.18 22.27 0.84
C GLY A 165 9.85 22.17 1.61
N ALA A 166 8.71 22.19 0.90
CA ALA A 166 7.40 22.03 1.50
C ALA A 166 7.18 20.64 2.13
N TYR A 167 7.81 19.59 1.58
CA TYR A 167 7.76 18.21 2.11
C TYR A 167 8.64 18.02 3.35
N VAL A 168 9.87 18.53 3.32
CA VAL A 168 10.89 18.24 4.35
C VAL A 168 10.81 19.22 5.53
N ILE A 169 10.40 20.46 5.28
CA ILE A 169 10.36 21.50 6.31
C ILE A 169 8.99 21.55 6.96
N PRO A 170 8.83 21.05 8.20
CA PRO A 170 7.54 21.01 8.87
C PRO A 170 7.07 22.43 9.23
N ASN A 171 5.82 22.74 8.90
CA ASN A 171 5.20 23.98 9.35
C ASN A 171 4.52 23.77 10.72
N MET A 172 5.22 24.10 11.78
CA MET A 172 4.72 23.92 13.17
C MET A 172 3.91 25.12 13.68
N LYS A 173 3.69 26.16 12.84
CA LYS A 173 2.95 27.37 13.26
C LYS A 173 1.46 27.06 13.48
N GLY A 174 0.99 27.30 14.69
CA GLY A 174 -0.43 27.14 15.04
C GLY A 174 -0.89 25.70 15.34
N ILE A 175 0.02 24.72 15.38
CA ILE A 175 -0.33 23.33 15.73
C ILE A 175 -0.66 23.24 17.22
N THR A 176 -1.87 22.78 17.54
CA THR A 176 -2.29 22.47 18.90
C THR A 176 -1.72 21.11 19.36
N VAL A 177 -1.63 20.90 20.67
CA VAL A 177 -1.18 19.62 21.23
C VAL A 177 -2.08 18.46 20.75
N LYS A 178 -3.39 18.69 20.65
CA LYS A 178 -4.33 17.68 20.13
C LYS A 178 -4.00 17.29 18.69
N GLN A 179 -3.80 18.27 17.81
CA GLN A 179 -3.42 18.02 16.41
C GLN A 179 -2.09 17.29 16.30
N PHE A 180 -1.10 17.68 17.11
CA PHE A 180 0.19 16.98 17.13
C PHE A 180 0.05 15.50 17.54
N CYS A 181 -0.77 15.21 18.57
CA CYS A 181 -1.05 13.84 18.97
C CYS A 181 -1.78 13.06 17.87
N THR A 182 -2.73 13.68 17.17
CA THR A 182 -3.43 13.03 16.03
C THR A 182 -2.44 12.69 14.92
N VAL A 183 -1.63 13.63 14.47
CA VAL A 183 -0.60 13.39 13.44
C VAL A 183 0.38 12.29 13.86
N LEU A 184 0.74 12.23 15.14
CA LEU A 184 1.61 11.17 15.66
C LEU A 184 0.93 9.79 15.60
N MET A 185 -0.35 9.72 15.95
CA MET A 185 -1.13 8.47 15.89
C MET A 185 -1.31 8.00 14.45
N ASP A 186 -1.61 8.91 13.52
CA ASP A 186 -1.77 8.61 12.10
C ASP A 186 -0.45 8.11 11.49
N ALA A 187 0.66 8.79 11.81
CA ALA A 187 2.00 8.34 11.41
C ALA A 187 2.35 6.95 11.95
N MET A 188 1.98 6.65 13.22
CA MET A 188 2.17 5.31 13.79
C MET A 188 1.31 4.26 13.08
N GLY A 189 0.05 4.57 12.80
CA GLY A 189 -0.85 3.69 12.05
C GLY A 189 -0.30 3.35 10.66
N GLN A 190 0.18 4.37 9.94
CA GLN A 190 0.77 4.22 8.62
C GLN A 190 2.04 3.33 8.65
N LEU A 191 2.84 3.45 9.70
CA LEU A 191 4.03 2.62 9.87
C LEU A 191 3.71 1.14 10.14
N PHE A 192 2.69 0.85 10.96
CA PHE A 192 2.25 -0.52 11.17
C PHE A 192 1.74 -1.14 9.87
N TYR A 193 1.05 -0.35 9.06
CA TYR A 193 0.58 -0.78 7.75
C TYR A 193 1.74 -1.03 6.78
N SER A 194 2.70 -0.10 6.67
CA SER A 194 3.86 -0.21 5.77
C SER A 194 4.74 -1.41 6.09
N LEU A 195 5.02 -1.66 7.37
CA LEU A 195 5.81 -2.81 7.83
C LEU A 195 5.00 -4.11 7.94
N SER A 196 3.70 -4.08 7.60
CA SER A 196 2.80 -5.25 7.71
C SER A 196 2.78 -5.88 9.11
N VAL A 197 2.98 -5.07 10.15
CA VAL A 197 2.94 -5.50 11.56
C VAL A 197 1.50 -5.62 12.04
N ALA A 198 1.22 -6.55 12.92
CA ALA A 198 -0.10 -6.93 13.45
C ALA A 198 -1.06 -7.53 12.40
N MET A 199 -0.58 -7.86 11.21
CA MET A 199 -1.35 -8.48 10.12
C MET A 199 -1.04 -9.98 9.94
N GLY A 200 -0.20 -10.55 10.78
CA GLY A 200 0.23 -11.96 10.65
C GLY A 200 1.23 -12.22 9.52
N ILE A 201 1.45 -11.28 8.60
CA ILE A 201 2.33 -11.44 7.44
C ILE A 201 3.76 -11.74 7.90
N MET A 202 4.25 -11.01 8.90
CA MET A 202 5.61 -11.20 9.43
C MET A 202 5.77 -12.52 10.18
N ILE A 203 4.70 -13.06 10.76
CA ILE A 203 4.71 -14.41 11.35
C ILE A 203 4.82 -15.46 10.25
N ALA A 204 4.05 -15.32 9.15
CA ALA A 204 4.12 -16.23 8.01
C ALA A 204 5.53 -16.25 7.41
N TYR A 205 6.11 -15.10 7.11
CA TYR A 205 7.49 -15.02 6.62
C TYR A 205 8.50 -15.53 7.64
N GLY A 206 8.32 -15.21 8.92
CA GLY A 206 9.14 -15.73 10.01
C GLY A 206 9.21 -17.25 10.04
N SER A 207 8.11 -17.95 9.71
CA SER A 207 8.08 -19.42 9.69
C SER A 207 8.98 -20.03 8.62
N TYR A 208 9.30 -19.30 7.56
CA TYR A 208 10.20 -19.72 6.48
C TYR A 208 11.67 -19.35 6.73
N VAL A 209 11.95 -18.46 7.68
CA VAL A 209 13.32 -18.05 8.01
C VAL A 209 14.09 -19.22 8.62
N SER A 210 15.31 -19.43 8.11
CA SER A 210 16.24 -20.45 8.66
C SER A 210 16.70 -20.08 10.06
N ASP A 211 17.08 -21.11 10.85
CA ASP A 211 17.52 -20.90 12.23
C ASP A 211 18.91 -20.22 12.30
N ASP A 212 19.72 -20.32 11.24
CA ASP A 212 21.03 -19.69 11.14
C ASP A 212 20.96 -18.20 10.74
N ALA A 213 19.79 -17.69 10.29
CA ALA A 213 19.66 -16.31 9.87
C ALA A 213 19.78 -15.33 11.05
N ASN A 214 20.55 -14.27 10.87
CA ASN A 214 20.67 -13.18 11.84
C ASN A 214 19.47 -12.25 11.73
N LEU A 215 18.45 -12.46 12.57
CA LEU A 215 17.21 -11.67 12.56
C LEU A 215 17.47 -10.18 12.79
N GLY A 216 18.35 -9.80 13.71
CA GLY A 216 18.61 -8.41 14.01
C GLY A 216 19.15 -7.66 12.78
N LYS A 217 20.09 -8.27 12.04
CA LYS A 217 20.63 -7.69 10.82
C LYS A 217 19.54 -7.56 9.72
N SER A 218 18.73 -8.60 9.55
CA SER A 218 17.64 -8.59 8.55
C SER A 218 16.58 -7.54 8.87
N ILE A 219 16.19 -7.41 10.13
CA ILE A 219 15.19 -6.44 10.57
C ILE A 219 15.70 -5.01 10.38
N ASN A 220 16.94 -4.72 10.77
CA ASN A 220 17.53 -3.40 10.54
C ASN A 220 17.58 -3.03 9.05
N GLN A 221 17.83 -4.00 8.18
CA GLN A 221 17.80 -3.78 6.73
C GLN A 221 16.39 -3.49 6.23
N ILE A 222 15.36 -4.23 6.68
CA ILE A 222 13.96 -3.99 6.33
C ILE A 222 13.55 -2.57 6.71
N GLU A 223 13.80 -2.15 7.94
CA GLU A 223 13.47 -0.80 8.44
C GLU A 223 14.20 0.31 7.66
N LEU A 224 15.48 0.10 7.37
CA LEU A 224 16.27 1.06 6.61
C LEU A 224 15.71 1.23 5.18
N PHE A 225 15.44 0.12 4.49
CA PHE A 225 14.90 0.17 3.14
C PHE A 225 13.49 0.72 3.10
N ASP A 226 12.62 0.34 4.04
CA ASP A 226 11.26 0.89 4.16
C ASP A 226 11.32 2.41 4.33
N THR A 227 12.15 2.91 5.23
CA THR A 227 12.33 4.36 5.47
C THR A 227 12.84 5.09 4.23
N ILE A 228 13.86 4.53 3.55
CA ILE A 228 14.42 5.14 2.33
C ILE A 228 13.38 5.19 1.21
N VAL A 229 12.69 4.09 0.96
CA VAL A 229 11.68 4.01 -0.11
C VAL A 229 10.50 4.91 0.19
N ALA A 230 10.01 4.95 1.44
CA ALA A 230 8.94 5.86 1.86
C ALA A 230 9.31 7.32 1.67
N PHE A 231 10.53 7.70 2.05
CA PHE A 231 11.04 9.07 1.84
C PHE A 231 11.14 9.42 0.35
N LEU A 232 11.71 8.51 -0.46
CA LEU A 232 11.82 8.71 -1.91
C LEU A 232 10.45 8.78 -2.60
N ALA A 233 9.46 8.00 -2.15
CA ALA A 233 8.08 8.08 -2.65
C ALA A 233 7.47 9.48 -2.39
N GLY A 234 7.72 10.05 -1.21
CA GLY A 234 7.34 11.43 -0.90
C GLY A 234 8.05 12.44 -1.81
N VAL A 235 9.36 12.30 -2.01
CA VAL A 235 10.14 13.14 -2.94
C VAL A 235 9.65 13.00 -4.38
N MET A 236 9.17 11.85 -4.78
CA MET A 236 8.63 11.60 -6.11
C MET A 236 7.29 12.32 -6.34
N ILE A 237 6.37 12.25 -5.37
CA ILE A 237 4.99 12.69 -5.53
C ILE A 237 4.82 14.16 -5.14
N ILE A 238 5.26 14.55 -3.94
CA ILE A 238 4.95 15.86 -3.37
C ILE A 238 5.51 17.04 -4.18
N PRO A 239 6.78 17.02 -4.64
CA PRO A 239 7.30 18.09 -5.47
C PRO A 239 6.54 18.23 -6.80
N ALA A 240 6.21 17.12 -7.46
CA ALA A 240 5.46 17.16 -8.73
C ALA A 240 4.06 17.76 -8.53
N VAL A 241 3.33 17.31 -7.51
CA VAL A 241 2.01 17.87 -7.17
C VAL A 241 2.10 19.35 -6.81
N PHE A 242 3.11 19.74 -6.01
CA PHE A 242 3.32 21.14 -5.65
C PHE A 242 3.58 22.04 -6.87
N VAL A 243 4.37 21.58 -7.82
CA VAL A 243 4.73 22.36 -9.03
C VAL A 243 3.48 22.64 -9.88
N PHE A 244 2.65 21.62 -10.15
CA PHE A 244 1.52 21.74 -11.07
C PHE A 244 0.22 22.20 -10.39
N MET A 245 -0.02 21.81 -9.13
CA MET A 245 -1.29 22.05 -8.44
C MET A 245 -1.14 23.01 -7.23
N GLY A 246 0.08 23.46 -6.90
CA GLY A 246 0.32 24.31 -5.75
C GLY A 246 0.10 23.62 -4.41
N ARG A 247 -0.04 24.41 -3.34
CA ARG A 247 -0.27 23.87 -1.99
C ARG A 247 -1.63 23.22 -1.82
N GLU A 248 -2.63 23.63 -2.56
CA GLU A 248 -3.98 23.05 -2.50
C GLU A 248 -3.96 21.60 -3.00
N GLY A 249 -3.21 21.30 -4.07
CA GLY A 249 -3.06 19.94 -4.56
C GLY A 249 -2.42 18.97 -3.57
N MET A 250 -1.62 19.48 -2.63
CA MET A 250 -0.99 18.65 -1.59
C MET A 250 -1.97 18.14 -0.53
N THR A 251 -3.21 18.65 -0.50
CA THR A 251 -4.27 18.14 0.40
C THR A 251 -4.95 16.88 -0.14
N ALA A 252 -4.75 16.58 -1.43
CA ALA A 252 -5.28 15.33 -2.01
C ALA A 252 -4.54 14.13 -1.43
N SER A 253 -5.28 13.08 -1.07
CA SER A 253 -4.75 11.87 -0.45
C SER A 253 -5.39 10.61 -1.05
N GLY A 254 -4.82 9.45 -0.73
CA GLY A 254 -5.36 8.15 -1.11
C GLY A 254 -5.59 7.96 -2.60
N PRO A 255 -6.68 7.28 -3.01
CA PRO A 255 -6.97 7.01 -4.41
C PRO A 255 -7.16 8.26 -5.26
N SER A 256 -7.68 9.36 -4.71
CA SER A 256 -7.86 10.60 -5.48
C SER A 256 -6.54 11.23 -5.88
N LEU A 257 -5.53 11.18 -5.01
CA LEU A 257 -4.18 11.62 -5.36
C LEU A 257 -3.60 10.79 -6.52
N MET A 258 -3.70 9.47 -6.43
CA MET A 258 -3.09 8.54 -7.39
C MET A 258 -3.82 8.52 -8.74
N PHE A 259 -5.16 8.49 -8.74
CA PHE A 259 -5.95 8.24 -9.94
C PHE A 259 -6.62 9.47 -10.55
N VAL A 260 -6.58 10.62 -9.84
CA VAL A 260 -7.13 11.89 -10.34
C VAL A 260 -6.04 12.95 -10.44
N SER A 261 -5.33 13.24 -9.33
CA SER A 261 -4.37 14.35 -9.30
C SER A 261 -3.11 14.06 -10.10
N LEU A 262 -2.48 12.91 -9.91
CA LEU A 262 -1.24 12.56 -10.64
C LEU A 262 -1.42 12.44 -12.15
N PRO A 263 -2.49 11.85 -12.69
CA PRO A 263 -2.74 11.90 -14.14
C PRO A 263 -2.79 13.31 -14.71
N LYS A 264 -3.41 14.27 -14.01
CA LYS A 264 -3.42 15.69 -14.43
C LYS A 264 -2.02 16.31 -14.41
N VAL A 265 -1.21 15.95 -13.41
CA VAL A 265 0.19 16.36 -13.34
C VAL A 265 0.97 15.82 -14.54
N PHE A 266 0.81 14.55 -14.89
CA PHE A 266 1.47 13.95 -16.05
C PHE A 266 0.99 14.57 -17.37
N ASP A 267 -0.30 14.86 -17.50
CA ASP A 267 -0.86 15.52 -18.70
C ASP A 267 -0.24 16.91 -18.92
N SER A 268 -0.03 17.68 -17.84
CA SER A 268 0.63 19.00 -17.90
C SER A 268 2.08 18.93 -18.39
N MET A 269 2.72 17.77 -18.35
CA MET A 269 4.08 17.53 -18.87
C MET A 269 4.11 17.22 -20.36
N GLY A 270 2.96 17.16 -21.04
CA GLY A 270 2.85 16.84 -22.47
C GLY A 270 3.34 15.42 -22.80
N PHE A 271 4.10 15.26 -23.88
CA PHE A 271 4.59 13.94 -24.32
C PHE A 271 5.42 13.21 -23.26
N ALA A 272 6.29 13.92 -22.54
CA ALA A 272 7.09 13.34 -21.47
C ALA A 272 6.22 12.77 -20.34
N GLY A 273 5.06 13.40 -20.07
CA GLY A 273 4.14 12.96 -19.03
C GLY A 273 3.53 11.59 -19.30
N ASN A 274 3.28 11.23 -20.55
CA ASN A 274 2.78 9.88 -20.87
C ASN A 274 3.83 8.80 -20.56
N VAL A 275 5.10 9.05 -20.88
CA VAL A 275 6.20 8.11 -20.57
C VAL A 275 6.41 8.00 -19.06
N ILE A 276 6.43 9.13 -18.36
CA ILE A 276 6.61 9.18 -16.91
C ILE A 276 5.43 8.52 -16.19
N GLY A 277 4.21 8.76 -16.66
CA GLY A 277 3.01 8.10 -16.14
C GLY A 277 3.06 6.57 -16.34
N ALA A 278 3.52 6.09 -17.48
CA ALA A 278 3.73 4.65 -17.71
C ALA A 278 4.76 4.07 -16.73
N ILE A 279 5.90 4.74 -16.54
CA ILE A 279 6.94 4.33 -15.59
C ILE A 279 6.38 4.35 -14.16
N PHE A 280 5.67 5.41 -13.78
CA PHE A 280 5.05 5.55 -12.46
C PHE A 280 4.06 4.41 -12.18
N PHE A 281 3.09 4.19 -13.08
CA PHE A 281 2.11 3.13 -12.86
C PHE A 281 2.70 1.72 -12.97
N ALA A 282 3.77 1.51 -13.74
CA ALA A 282 4.53 0.26 -13.72
C ALA A 282 5.18 0.01 -12.35
N MET A 283 5.80 1.05 -11.79
CA MET A 283 6.40 0.99 -10.45
C MET A 283 5.34 0.69 -9.38
N VAL A 284 4.21 1.41 -9.40
CA VAL A 284 3.11 1.19 -8.46
C VAL A 284 2.50 -0.20 -8.63
N PHE A 285 2.40 -0.70 -9.87
CA PHE A 285 1.93 -2.06 -10.14
C PHE A 285 2.85 -3.11 -9.51
N PHE A 286 4.16 -2.99 -9.66
CA PHE A 286 5.10 -3.91 -9.03
C PHE A 286 5.08 -3.83 -7.51
N ALA A 287 4.96 -2.64 -6.94
CA ALA A 287 4.80 -2.45 -5.50
C ALA A 287 3.51 -3.09 -4.98
N ALA A 288 2.39 -2.87 -5.67
CA ALA A 288 1.11 -3.48 -5.33
C ALA A 288 1.14 -5.02 -5.46
N LEU A 289 1.81 -5.53 -6.50
CA LEU A 289 1.92 -6.97 -6.74
C LEU A 289 2.69 -7.67 -5.62
N THR A 290 3.84 -7.14 -5.21
CA THR A 290 4.64 -7.75 -4.12
C THR A 290 3.91 -7.72 -2.79
N SER A 291 3.19 -6.65 -2.49
CA SER A 291 2.38 -6.54 -1.26
C SER A 291 1.18 -7.50 -1.28
N ALA A 292 0.44 -7.59 -2.40
CA ALA A 292 -0.68 -8.52 -2.54
C ALA A 292 -0.25 -9.98 -2.38
N VAL A 293 0.92 -10.34 -2.94
CA VAL A 293 1.53 -11.67 -2.77
C VAL A 293 1.81 -11.94 -1.29
N SER A 294 2.34 -10.97 -0.55
CA SER A 294 2.64 -11.10 0.87
C SER A 294 1.38 -11.30 1.73
N ILE A 295 0.33 -10.52 1.44
CA ILE A 295 -0.96 -10.62 2.15
C ILE A 295 -1.59 -11.98 1.87
N MET A 296 -1.63 -12.40 0.61
CA MET A 296 -2.23 -13.68 0.22
C MET A 296 -1.46 -14.87 0.77
N GLU A 297 -0.11 -14.81 0.83
CA GLU A 297 0.71 -15.88 1.40
C GLU A 297 0.42 -16.09 2.89
N ALA A 298 0.17 -15.04 3.66
CA ALA A 298 -0.20 -15.15 5.06
C ALA A 298 -1.49 -15.94 5.27
N VAL A 299 -2.47 -15.77 4.38
CA VAL A 299 -3.74 -16.52 4.42
C VAL A 299 -3.55 -17.95 3.93
N VAL A 300 -2.87 -18.14 2.80
CA VAL A 300 -2.62 -19.47 2.22
C VAL A 300 -1.83 -20.36 3.17
N SER A 301 -0.77 -19.82 3.80
CA SER A 301 -0.01 -20.57 4.81
C SER A 301 -0.86 -20.92 6.03
N SER A 302 -1.78 -20.04 6.42
CA SER A 302 -2.73 -20.31 7.51
C SER A 302 -3.69 -21.45 7.16
N PHE A 303 -4.20 -21.49 5.95
CA PHE A 303 -5.06 -22.60 5.48
C PHE A 303 -4.28 -23.91 5.37
N MET A 304 -3.03 -23.85 4.93
CA MET A 304 -2.17 -25.06 4.89
C MET A 304 -1.98 -25.66 6.28
N ASP A 305 -1.70 -24.83 7.28
CA ASP A 305 -1.39 -25.31 8.63
C ASP A 305 -2.63 -25.78 9.40
N GLU A 306 -3.73 -25.05 9.35
CA GLU A 306 -4.95 -25.38 10.11
C GLU A 306 -5.70 -26.56 9.47
N PHE A 307 -5.90 -26.52 8.15
CA PHE A 307 -6.69 -27.54 7.43
C PHE A 307 -5.85 -28.65 6.83
N LYS A 308 -4.52 -28.64 7.04
CA LYS A 308 -3.58 -29.65 6.49
C LYS A 308 -3.68 -29.79 4.97
N LEU A 309 -3.91 -28.67 4.29
CA LEU A 309 -4.03 -28.64 2.83
C LEU A 309 -2.64 -28.54 2.18
N ASN A 310 -2.53 -29.07 0.97
CA ASN A 310 -1.36 -28.75 0.14
C ASN A 310 -1.49 -27.32 -0.42
N ARG A 311 -0.36 -26.70 -0.79
CA ARG A 311 -0.28 -25.32 -1.28
C ARG A 311 -1.28 -25.03 -2.41
N ASN A 312 -1.34 -25.91 -3.39
CA ASN A 312 -2.19 -25.70 -4.56
C ASN A 312 -3.69 -25.61 -4.18
N LYS A 313 -4.15 -26.50 -3.29
CA LYS A 313 -5.54 -26.46 -2.82
C LYS A 313 -5.81 -25.23 -1.96
N ALA A 314 -4.90 -24.88 -1.05
CA ALA A 314 -5.04 -23.72 -0.20
C ALA A 314 -5.06 -22.42 -1.04
N THR A 315 -4.17 -22.29 -2.03
CA THR A 315 -4.13 -21.15 -2.94
C THR A 315 -5.42 -21.06 -3.78
N ALA A 316 -5.90 -22.17 -4.31
CA ALA A 316 -7.14 -22.17 -5.09
C ALA A 316 -8.35 -21.73 -4.26
N ILE A 317 -8.49 -22.27 -3.04
CA ILE A 317 -9.58 -21.89 -2.12
C ILE A 317 -9.52 -20.40 -1.80
N GLU A 318 -8.34 -19.88 -1.39
CA GLU A 318 -8.17 -18.46 -1.06
C GLU A 318 -8.43 -17.57 -2.27
N THR A 319 -7.94 -17.94 -3.46
CA THR A 319 -8.20 -17.19 -4.69
C THR A 319 -9.69 -17.08 -4.97
N VAL A 320 -10.45 -18.15 -4.81
CA VAL A 320 -11.92 -18.14 -5.02
C VAL A 320 -12.61 -17.25 -3.98
N ILE A 321 -12.24 -17.36 -2.70
CA ILE A 321 -12.79 -16.53 -1.63
C ILE A 321 -12.46 -15.03 -1.91
N CYS A 322 -11.20 -14.74 -2.20
CA CYS A 322 -10.73 -13.39 -2.51
C CYS A 322 -11.51 -12.79 -3.70
N ILE A 323 -11.64 -13.53 -4.80
CA ILE A 323 -12.39 -13.06 -5.98
C ILE A 323 -13.86 -12.82 -5.63
N ALA A 324 -14.51 -13.73 -4.92
CA ALA A 324 -15.92 -13.58 -4.54
C ALA A 324 -16.16 -12.30 -3.73
N VAL A 325 -15.31 -12.05 -2.73
CA VAL A 325 -15.38 -10.83 -1.91
C VAL A 325 -14.96 -9.59 -2.69
N ALA A 326 -13.91 -9.66 -3.53
CA ALA A 326 -13.45 -8.54 -4.34
C ALA A 326 -14.48 -8.11 -5.39
N VAL A 327 -15.27 -9.03 -5.94
CA VAL A 327 -16.42 -8.69 -6.81
C VAL A 327 -17.46 -7.88 -6.03
N ILE A 328 -17.76 -8.24 -4.78
CA ILE A 328 -18.66 -7.46 -3.92
C ILE A 328 -18.07 -6.06 -3.67
N VAL A 329 -16.77 -5.96 -3.42
CA VAL A 329 -16.06 -4.68 -3.27
C VAL A 329 -16.17 -3.83 -4.55
N CYS A 330 -15.92 -4.40 -5.73
CA CYS A 330 -16.08 -3.69 -7.00
C CYS A 330 -17.54 -3.21 -7.21
N LEU A 331 -18.52 -4.05 -6.91
CA LEU A 331 -19.94 -3.68 -7.01
C LEU A 331 -20.34 -2.63 -5.98
N GLY A 332 -19.63 -2.50 -4.89
CA GLY A 332 -19.81 -1.48 -3.87
C GLY A 332 -19.61 -0.05 -4.39
N TYR A 333 -18.88 0.14 -5.49
CA TYR A 333 -18.67 1.45 -6.10
C TYR A 333 -19.76 1.85 -7.11
N ASN A 334 -20.67 0.94 -7.48
CA ASN A 334 -21.72 1.22 -8.48
C ASN A 334 -23.12 0.73 -8.08
N LYS A 335 -23.29 -0.57 -7.80
CA LYS A 335 -24.62 -1.17 -7.56
C LYS A 335 -24.97 -1.33 -6.09
N LEU A 336 -23.96 -1.49 -5.22
CA LEU A 336 -24.11 -1.71 -3.78
C LEU A 336 -23.70 -0.45 -3.00
N LEU A 337 -24.22 0.70 -3.42
CA LEU A 337 -24.06 1.97 -2.69
C LEU A 337 -25.12 2.02 -1.58
N PHE A 338 -24.67 2.17 -0.34
CA PHE A 338 -25.55 2.41 0.80
C PHE A 338 -25.57 3.90 1.13
N ASP A 339 -26.78 4.46 1.25
CA ASP A 339 -26.96 5.81 1.76
C ASP A 339 -27.07 5.73 3.31
N ILE A 340 -26.03 6.18 3.99
CA ILE A 340 -25.99 6.20 5.47
C ILE A 340 -26.18 7.64 5.93
N LYS A 341 -27.23 7.87 6.70
CA LYS A 341 -27.44 9.15 7.37
C LYS A 341 -26.53 9.22 8.60
N LEU A 342 -25.53 10.09 8.53
CA LEU A 342 -24.61 10.33 9.65
C LEU A 342 -25.32 11.09 10.78
N PRO A 343 -24.84 10.97 12.04
CA PRO A 343 -25.42 11.68 13.19
C PRO A 343 -25.45 13.20 13.05
N ASN A 344 -24.59 13.77 12.18
CA ASN A 344 -24.57 15.20 11.83
C ASN A 344 -25.59 15.62 10.76
N GLY A 345 -26.46 14.71 10.32
CA GLY A 345 -27.50 14.96 9.31
C GLY A 345 -27.02 14.92 7.86
N VAL A 346 -25.75 14.68 7.62
CA VAL A 346 -25.17 14.57 6.26
C VAL A 346 -25.47 13.17 5.71
N HIS A 347 -25.96 13.09 4.46
CA HIS A 347 -26.09 11.84 3.74
C HIS A 347 -24.75 11.47 3.12
N ALA A 348 -24.14 10.38 3.57
CA ALA A 348 -22.94 9.82 2.97
C ALA A 348 -23.32 8.59 2.15
N GLN A 349 -23.11 8.66 0.83
CA GLN A 349 -23.11 7.47 -0.01
C GLN A 349 -21.83 6.70 0.24
N VAL A 350 -21.95 5.60 0.96
CA VAL A 350 -20.78 4.79 1.34
C VAL A 350 -20.81 3.51 0.51
N PRO A 351 -19.83 3.29 -0.37
CA PRO A 351 -19.57 1.96 -0.91
C PRO A 351 -19.32 0.99 0.25
N VAL A 352 -19.78 -0.24 0.13
CA VAL A 352 -19.61 -1.28 1.18
C VAL A 352 -18.16 -1.41 1.66
N SER A 353 -17.20 -1.06 0.80
CA SER A 353 -15.76 -1.08 1.09
C SER A 353 -15.20 0.17 1.78
N TYR A 354 -15.97 1.28 1.82
CA TYR A 354 -15.47 2.58 2.30
C TYR A 354 -15.69 2.82 3.80
N THR A 355 -16.44 1.97 4.47
CA THR A 355 -16.76 2.13 5.91
C THR A 355 -15.53 2.11 6.81
N HIS A 356 -14.39 1.61 6.34
CA HIS A 356 -13.16 1.56 7.13
C HIS A 356 -12.14 2.65 6.81
N LEU A 357 -12.25 3.35 5.68
CA LEU A 357 -11.25 4.33 5.25
C LEU A 357 -11.69 5.79 5.42
N ARG A 358 -13.01 6.07 5.41
CA ARG A 358 -13.49 7.46 5.52
C ARG A 358 -13.52 8.01 6.94
N ALA A 359 -13.32 7.20 7.95
CA ALA A 359 -13.16 7.69 9.33
C ALA A 359 -11.91 8.58 9.48
N HIS A 360 -10.96 8.51 8.55
CA HIS A 360 -9.74 9.31 8.55
C HIS A 360 -9.71 10.47 7.53
N GLU A 361 -10.64 10.51 6.56
CA GLU A 361 -10.63 11.56 5.52
C GLU A 361 -11.54 12.77 5.81
N THR A 362 -12.40 12.72 6.82
CA THR A 362 -13.38 13.78 7.11
C THR A 362 -13.03 14.68 8.30
N GLU A 363 -11.85 14.55 8.89
CA GLU A 363 -11.39 15.39 10.01
C GLU A 363 -10.07 16.14 9.72
N LEU A 364 -9.82 16.51 8.46
CA LEU A 364 -8.73 17.46 8.13
C LEU A 364 -9.27 18.72 7.47
#